data_7332f175f40dcf137e23e256c69fc769
#
_entry.id   7332f175f40dcf137e23e256c69fc769
#
_cell.length_a   1.000
_cell.length_b   1.000
_cell.length_c   1.000
_cell.angle_alpha   90.00
_cell.angle_beta   90.00
_cell.angle_gamma   90.00
#
_symmetry.space_group_name_H-M   'P 1'
#
loop_
_entity.id
_entity.type
_entity.pdbx_description
1 polymer ?
#
loop_
_entity_poly.entity_id
_entity_poly.type
_entity_poly.pdbx_seq_one_letter_code
_entity_poly.pdbx_strand_id
1 'polypeptide(L)'
;MLLISDLAEHTKNLGADTRASLLFDGTVGMDNPLTGARVTVTGHLAPSEDPALIARYTARHPGSEMYLGFADFHLYEMTVDRAHIVAGFGAIHWIESADLLFDAEGFEDLAAAEADVVEHMNADHADAVGLYATKLLGRPQGDWKMTGVDPEGIDLRCGGETARLDFEKT
;
A
#
# COMPACT_ATOMS: atom_id res chain seq x y z
N MET A 1 -3.01 -5.49 -0.35
CA MET A 1 -2.71 -6.49 -1.41
C MET A 1 -1.49 -7.31 -1.02
N LEU A 2 -1.49 -8.59 -1.35
CA LEU A 2 -0.38 -9.54 -1.15
C LEU A 2 -0.20 -10.36 -2.43
N LEU A 3 1.04 -10.63 -2.82
CA LEU A 3 1.36 -11.58 -3.90
C LEU A 3 1.90 -12.86 -3.25
N ILE A 4 1.16 -13.94 -3.34
CA ILE A 4 1.46 -15.19 -2.63
C ILE A 4 1.29 -16.41 -3.54
N SER A 5 2.09 -17.46 -3.26
CA SER A 5 2.09 -18.72 -4.01
C SER A 5 1.10 -19.72 -3.41
N ASP A 6 0.46 -20.52 -4.26
CA ASP A 6 -0.41 -21.64 -3.88
C ASP A 6 0.35 -22.73 -3.08
N LEU A 7 1.66 -22.77 -3.22
CA LEU A 7 2.51 -23.72 -2.51
C LEU A 7 2.68 -23.38 -1.03
N ALA A 8 2.45 -22.09 -0.67
CA ALA A 8 2.65 -21.62 0.69
C ALA A 8 1.52 -22.10 1.63
N GLU A 9 1.90 -22.42 2.87
CA GLU A 9 0.94 -22.93 3.86
C GLU A 9 -0.18 -21.92 4.18
N HIS A 10 0.16 -20.63 4.26
CA HIS A 10 -0.84 -19.59 4.49
C HIS A 10 -1.87 -19.52 3.35
N THR A 11 -1.47 -19.77 2.09
CA THR A 11 -2.41 -19.77 0.95
C THR A 11 -3.36 -20.96 1.03
N LYS A 12 -2.85 -22.14 1.40
CA LYS A 12 -3.69 -23.33 1.63
C LYS A 12 -4.69 -23.10 2.76
N ASN A 13 -4.25 -22.43 3.84
CA ASN A 13 -5.13 -22.08 4.94
C ASN A 13 -6.22 -21.10 4.51
N LEU A 14 -5.90 -20.11 3.67
CA LEU A 14 -6.88 -19.18 3.08
C LEU A 14 -7.93 -19.87 2.22
N GLY A 15 -7.58 -20.97 1.56
CA GLY A 15 -8.53 -21.81 0.83
C GLY A 15 -9.58 -22.48 1.72
N ALA A 16 -9.27 -22.69 3.00
CA ALA A 16 -10.19 -23.25 3.98
C ALA A 16 -10.94 -22.16 4.77
N ASP A 17 -10.28 -21.03 5.07
CA ASP A 17 -10.82 -19.90 5.83
C ASP A 17 -10.14 -18.62 5.37
N THR A 18 -10.91 -17.72 4.76
CA THR A 18 -10.41 -16.47 4.18
C THR A 18 -10.03 -15.42 5.20
N ARG A 19 -10.38 -15.60 6.47
CA ARG A 19 -10.04 -14.64 7.54
C ARG A 19 -8.55 -14.53 7.72
N ALA A 20 -8.07 -13.28 7.74
CA ALA A 20 -6.67 -12.97 7.91
C ALA A 20 -6.47 -11.70 8.75
N SER A 21 -5.24 -11.53 9.24
CA SER A 21 -4.83 -10.28 9.85
C SER A 21 -3.45 -9.86 9.34
N LEU A 22 -3.26 -8.55 9.15
CA LEU A 22 -2.01 -7.93 8.77
C LEU A 22 -1.53 -7.04 9.91
N LEU A 23 -0.31 -7.26 10.39
CA LEU A 23 0.32 -6.42 11.41
C LEU A 23 1.22 -5.39 10.72
N PHE A 24 0.95 -4.12 10.97
CA PHE A 24 1.82 -3.00 10.65
C PHE A 24 2.54 -2.59 11.93
N ASP A 25 3.83 -2.89 12.01
CA ASP A 25 4.64 -2.70 13.21
C ASP A 25 5.55 -1.49 13.04
N GLY A 26 5.22 -0.40 13.76
CA GLY A 26 6.02 0.82 13.85
C GLY A 26 7.03 0.82 15.01
N THR A 27 7.28 -0.34 15.64
CA THR A 27 8.18 -0.43 16.81
C THR A 27 9.59 -0.89 16.46
N VAL A 28 9.85 -1.23 15.21
CA VAL A 28 11.13 -1.74 14.73
C VAL A 28 12.23 -0.69 15.00
N GLY A 29 13.29 -1.10 15.69
CA GLY A 29 14.42 -0.22 16.05
C GLY A 29 14.19 0.65 17.27
N MET A 30 13.08 0.52 17.98
CA MET A 30 12.84 1.23 19.25
C MET A 30 13.46 0.50 20.44
N ASP A 31 14.06 1.24 21.36
CA ASP A 31 14.59 0.70 22.62
C ASP A 31 13.49 0.06 23.49
N ASN A 32 12.28 0.62 23.44
CA ASN A 32 11.11 0.09 24.14
C ASN A 32 9.92 -0.06 23.17
N PRO A 33 9.70 -1.26 22.63
CA PRO A 33 8.58 -1.52 21.71
C PRO A 33 7.19 -1.28 22.32
N LEU A 34 7.06 -1.29 23.65
CA LEU A 34 5.77 -1.06 24.32
C LEU A 34 5.26 0.40 24.16
N THR A 35 6.15 1.33 23.82
CA THR A 35 5.81 2.74 23.62
C THR A 35 5.50 3.08 22.17
N GLY A 36 5.76 2.16 21.25
CA GLY A 36 5.56 2.37 19.81
C GLY A 36 4.17 2.00 19.32
N ALA A 37 3.85 2.52 18.15
CA ALA A 37 2.58 2.26 17.51
C ALA A 37 2.61 0.96 16.70
N ARG A 38 1.50 0.21 16.72
CA ARG A 38 1.24 -0.93 15.86
C ARG A 38 -0.23 -1.01 15.52
N VAL A 39 -0.53 -1.45 14.31
CA VAL A 39 -1.91 -1.61 13.82
C VAL A 39 -2.07 -3.04 13.31
N THR A 40 -3.09 -3.74 13.81
CA THR A 40 -3.51 -5.02 13.27
C THR A 40 -4.79 -4.82 12.49
N VAL A 41 -4.74 -4.97 11.18
CA VAL A 41 -5.91 -4.94 10.30
C VAL A 41 -6.45 -6.35 10.17
N THR A 42 -7.75 -6.54 10.41
CA THR A 42 -8.45 -7.83 10.24
C THR A 42 -9.43 -7.74 9.08
N GLY A 43 -9.63 -8.87 8.41
CA GLY A 43 -10.53 -8.94 7.26
C GLY A 43 -10.44 -10.29 6.54
N HIS A 44 -10.86 -10.29 5.30
CA HIS A 44 -10.91 -11.47 4.45
C HIS A 44 -10.00 -11.27 3.23
N LEU A 45 -9.14 -12.24 2.94
CA LEU A 45 -8.29 -12.27 1.75
C LEU A 45 -8.93 -13.15 0.67
N ALA A 46 -9.01 -12.61 -0.55
CA ALA A 46 -9.47 -13.33 -1.73
C ALA A 46 -8.53 -13.06 -2.93
N PRO A 47 -8.39 -14.00 -3.87
CA PRO A 47 -7.66 -13.75 -5.11
C PRO A 47 -8.30 -12.61 -5.89
N SER A 48 -7.48 -11.75 -6.50
CA SER A 48 -7.93 -10.66 -7.36
C SER A 48 -7.22 -10.74 -8.71
N GLU A 49 -8.00 -10.63 -9.79
CA GLU A 49 -7.52 -10.55 -11.17
C GLU A 49 -7.71 -9.12 -11.74
N ASP A 50 -8.00 -8.15 -10.89
CA ASP A 50 -8.17 -6.75 -11.29
C ASP A 50 -6.87 -6.19 -11.88
N PRO A 51 -6.85 -5.83 -13.17
CA PRO A 51 -5.65 -5.35 -13.84
C PRO A 51 -5.13 -4.02 -13.26
N ALA A 52 -6.01 -3.16 -12.72
CA ALA A 52 -5.60 -1.91 -12.09
C ALA A 52 -4.86 -2.16 -10.78
N LEU A 53 -5.35 -3.10 -9.96
CA LEU A 53 -4.67 -3.50 -8.72
C LEU A 53 -3.33 -4.19 -9.00
N ILE A 54 -3.26 -5.04 -10.04
CA ILE A 54 -2.03 -5.69 -10.48
C ILE A 54 -1.00 -4.64 -10.92
N ALA A 55 -1.40 -3.69 -11.77
CA ALA A 55 -0.53 -2.62 -12.24
C ALA A 55 -0.01 -1.75 -11.09
N ARG A 56 -0.88 -1.34 -10.17
CA ARG A 56 -0.50 -0.57 -8.98
C ARG A 56 0.45 -1.34 -8.06
N TYR A 57 0.19 -2.64 -7.84
CA TYR A 57 1.07 -3.50 -7.06
C TYR A 57 2.46 -3.61 -7.69
N THR A 58 2.51 -3.83 -9.00
CA THR A 58 3.76 -3.97 -9.77
C THR A 58 4.57 -2.68 -9.79
N ALA A 59 3.92 -1.54 -10.00
CA ALA A 59 4.58 -0.22 -9.92
C ALA A 59 5.21 0.00 -8.54
N ARG A 60 4.52 -0.38 -7.47
CA ARG A 60 5.03 -0.32 -6.10
C ARG A 60 6.15 -1.33 -5.83
N HIS A 61 6.07 -2.52 -6.44
CA HIS A 61 6.95 -3.66 -6.23
C HIS A 61 7.47 -4.24 -7.56
N PRO A 62 8.37 -3.53 -8.29
CA PRO A 62 8.80 -3.96 -9.64
C PRO A 62 9.37 -5.38 -9.69
N GLY A 63 10.01 -5.84 -8.61
CA GLY A 63 10.50 -7.23 -8.52
C GLY A 63 9.39 -8.29 -8.51
N SER A 64 8.13 -7.90 -8.38
CA SER A 64 6.99 -8.82 -8.39
C SER A 64 6.59 -9.29 -9.79
N GLU A 65 6.98 -8.58 -10.85
CA GLU A 65 6.65 -8.96 -12.25
C GLU A 65 7.08 -10.40 -12.58
N MET A 66 8.26 -10.79 -12.12
CA MET A 66 8.77 -12.14 -12.33
C MET A 66 7.85 -13.21 -11.71
N TYR A 67 7.31 -12.93 -10.53
CA TYR A 67 6.44 -13.88 -9.81
C TYR A 67 5.03 -13.92 -10.39
N LEU A 68 4.50 -12.79 -10.87
CA LEU A 68 3.21 -12.74 -11.56
C LEU A 68 3.18 -13.58 -12.86
N GLY A 69 4.35 -13.88 -13.43
CA GLY A 69 4.48 -14.79 -14.56
C GLY A 69 4.37 -16.29 -14.22
N PHE A 70 4.39 -16.65 -12.94
CA PHE A 70 4.28 -18.03 -12.49
C PHE A 70 2.81 -18.41 -12.23
N ALA A 71 2.42 -19.61 -12.68
CA ALA A 71 1.03 -20.08 -12.61
C ALA A 71 0.49 -20.29 -11.18
N ASP A 72 1.39 -20.37 -10.20
CA ASP A 72 1.07 -20.60 -8.79
C ASP A 72 1.12 -19.34 -7.94
N PHE A 73 1.40 -18.15 -8.54
CA PHE A 73 1.40 -16.88 -7.82
C PHE A 73 0.18 -16.06 -8.19
N HIS A 74 -0.56 -15.64 -7.18
CA HIS A 74 -1.77 -14.84 -7.33
C HIS A 74 -1.74 -13.59 -6.45
N LEU A 75 -2.28 -12.49 -6.98
CA LEU A 75 -2.53 -11.31 -6.17
C LEU A 75 -3.77 -11.57 -5.31
N TYR A 76 -3.65 -11.30 -4.01
CA TYR A 76 -4.75 -11.35 -3.05
C TYR A 76 -5.09 -9.96 -2.57
N GLU A 77 -6.36 -9.65 -2.52
CA GLU A 77 -6.91 -8.42 -1.96
C GLU A 77 -7.56 -8.70 -0.61
N MET A 78 -7.42 -7.78 0.34
CA MET A 78 -8.08 -7.86 1.63
C MET A 78 -9.30 -6.95 1.66
N THR A 79 -10.45 -7.52 1.87
CA THR A 79 -11.63 -6.79 2.34
C THR A 79 -11.46 -6.56 3.83
N VAL A 80 -11.34 -5.31 4.24
CA VAL A 80 -11.07 -4.92 5.62
C VAL A 80 -12.35 -4.88 6.43
N ASP A 81 -12.36 -5.57 7.58
CA ASP A 81 -13.45 -5.48 8.55
C ASP A 81 -13.20 -4.33 9.53
N ARG A 82 -12.05 -4.34 10.19
CA ARG A 82 -11.65 -3.34 11.18
C ARG A 82 -10.15 -3.39 11.47
N ALA A 83 -9.67 -2.39 12.18
CA ALA A 83 -8.30 -2.32 12.66
C ALA A 83 -8.24 -2.19 14.19
N HIS A 84 -7.21 -2.80 14.79
CA HIS A 84 -6.85 -2.64 16.18
C HIS A 84 -5.57 -1.85 16.28
N ILE A 85 -5.64 -0.61 16.75
CA ILE A 85 -4.49 0.25 16.96
C ILE A 85 -4.03 0.18 18.42
N VAL A 86 -2.72 0.09 18.60
CA VAL A 86 -2.03 0.27 19.89
C VAL A 86 -0.96 1.31 19.66
N ALA A 87 -1.14 2.50 20.24
CA ALA A 87 -0.26 3.66 20.05
C ALA A 87 0.40 4.07 21.39
N GLY A 88 0.96 3.09 22.11
CA GLY A 88 1.56 3.27 23.43
C GLY A 88 0.58 2.98 24.58
N PHE A 89 0.96 3.35 25.80
CA PHE A 89 0.18 3.08 26.99
C PHE A 89 -1.16 3.83 26.99
N GLY A 90 -2.27 3.06 27.04
CA GLY A 90 -3.63 3.59 27.14
C GLY A 90 -4.27 4.06 25.85
N ALA A 91 -3.53 4.13 24.73
CA ALA A 91 -4.07 4.45 23.43
C ALA A 91 -4.34 3.15 22.64
N ILE A 92 -5.42 2.46 22.98
CA ILE A 92 -5.82 1.19 22.39
C ILE A 92 -7.26 1.34 21.90
N HIS A 93 -7.47 1.19 20.60
CA HIS A 93 -8.78 1.39 19.97
C HIS A 93 -9.04 0.36 18.87
N TRP A 94 -10.30 0.01 18.70
CA TRP A 94 -10.82 -0.61 17.47
C TRP A 94 -11.38 0.48 16.58
N ILE A 95 -11.12 0.38 15.28
CA ILE A 95 -11.59 1.30 14.25
C ILE A 95 -12.28 0.43 13.20
N GLU A 96 -13.55 0.68 12.94
CA GLU A 96 -14.31 -0.05 11.92
C GLU A 96 -13.87 0.40 10.51
N SER A 97 -14.09 -0.44 9.50
CA SER A 97 -13.64 -0.16 8.12
C SER A 97 -14.17 1.16 7.58
N ALA A 98 -15.40 1.54 7.93
CA ALA A 98 -16.03 2.79 7.49
C ALA A 98 -15.32 4.05 8.01
N ASP A 99 -14.63 3.95 9.17
CA ASP A 99 -13.86 5.04 9.76
C ASP A 99 -12.36 4.98 9.39
N LEU A 100 -11.93 3.83 8.83
CA LEU A 100 -10.53 3.56 8.50
C LEU A 100 -10.23 3.80 7.02
N LEU A 101 -11.14 3.38 6.15
CA LEU A 101 -10.94 3.45 4.71
C LEU A 101 -11.45 4.78 4.16
N PHE A 102 -10.72 5.32 3.21
CA PHE A 102 -11.17 6.48 2.46
C PHE A 102 -12.40 6.12 1.63
N ASP A 103 -13.42 6.98 1.66
CA ASP A 103 -14.56 6.87 0.76
C ASP A 103 -14.17 7.39 -0.63
N ALA A 104 -14.05 6.48 -1.58
CA ALA A 104 -13.61 6.77 -2.93
C ALA A 104 -14.77 7.13 -3.89
N GLU A 105 -16.01 7.27 -3.40
CA GLU A 105 -17.15 7.69 -4.21
C GLU A 105 -16.88 9.07 -4.83
N GLY A 106 -17.05 9.18 -6.16
CA GLY A 106 -16.81 10.42 -6.90
C GLY A 106 -15.36 10.61 -7.38
N PHE A 107 -14.47 9.63 -7.16
CA PHE A 107 -13.09 9.66 -7.65
C PHE A 107 -12.79 8.62 -8.74
N GLU A 108 -13.83 8.08 -9.39
CA GLU A 108 -13.72 7.05 -10.44
C GLU A 108 -12.90 7.54 -11.64
N ASP A 109 -13.04 8.83 -12.01
CA ASP A 109 -12.28 9.45 -13.10
C ASP A 109 -10.77 9.49 -12.76
N LEU A 110 -10.41 9.79 -11.51
CA LEU A 110 -9.01 9.77 -11.07
C LEU A 110 -8.46 8.33 -11.11
N ALA A 111 -9.22 7.37 -10.63
CA ALA A 111 -8.81 5.96 -10.66
C ALA A 111 -8.61 5.46 -12.10
N ALA A 112 -9.47 5.86 -13.03
CA ALA A 112 -9.35 5.53 -14.45
C ALA A 112 -8.13 6.21 -15.11
N ALA A 113 -7.77 7.40 -14.66
CA ALA A 113 -6.65 8.20 -15.21
C ALA A 113 -5.30 7.92 -14.51
N GLU A 114 -5.25 7.13 -13.45
CA GLU A 114 -4.05 6.93 -12.62
C GLU A 114 -2.82 6.57 -13.46
N ALA A 115 -2.93 5.61 -14.37
CA ALA A 115 -1.82 5.15 -15.20
C ALA A 115 -1.26 6.26 -16.09
N ASP A 116 -2.14 7.02 -16.75
CA ASP A 116 -1.76 8.13 -17.64
C ASP A 116 -1.12 9.28 -16.85
N VAL A 117 -1.64 9.58 -15.66
CA VAL A 117 -1.07 10.61 -14.76
C VAL A 117 0.34 10.20 -14.31
N VAL A 118 0.52 8.96 -13.89
CA VAL A 118 1.81 8.44 -13.44
C VAL A 118 2.84 8.46 -14.58
N GLU A 119 2.45 8.02 -15.78
CA GLU A 119 3.30 8.07 -16.96
C GLU A 119 3.70 9.51 -17.30
N HIS A 120 2.75 10.41 -17.42
CA HIS A 120 2.98 11.83 -17.73
C HIS A 120 3.91 12.49 -16.70
N MET A 121 3.65 12.30 -15.40
CA MET A 121 4.48 12.88 -14.36
C MET A 121 5.92 12.38 -14.39
N ASN A 122 6.13 11.12 -14.69
CA ASN A 122 7.47 10.54 -14.79
C ASN A 122 8.20 10.95 -16.08
N ALA A 123 7.48 11.14 -17.20
CA ALA A 123 8.07 11.53 -18.48
C ALA A 123 8.38 13.03 -18.55
N ASP A 124 7.40 13.88 -18.20
CA ASP A 124 7.47 15.31 -18.47
C ASP A 124 7.77 16.16 -17.21
N HIS A 125 7.59 15.59 -16.01
CA HIS A 125 7.73 16.29 -14.74
C HIS A 125 8.62 15.58 -13.72
N ALA A 126 9.63 14.81 -14.19
CA ALA A 126 10.55 14.06 -13.33
C ALA A 126 11.26 14.96 -12.30
N ASP A 127 11.58 16.20 -12.66
CA ASP A 127 12.19 17.18 -11.75
C ASP A 127 11.23 17.52 -10.58
N ALA A 128 9.95 17.70 -10.87
CA ALA A 128 8.93 17.97 -9.83
C ALA A 128 8.76 16.76 -8.91
N VAL A 129 8.71 15.54 -9.46
CA VAL A 129 8.67 14.30 -8.68
C VAL A 129 9.88 14.21 -7.74
N GLY A 130 11.08 14.51 -8.23
CA GLY A 130 12.29 14.60 -7.41
C GLY A 130 12.20 15.65 -6.29
N LEU A 131 11.57 16.80 -6.56
CA LEU A 131 11.35 17.85 -5.54
C LEU A 131 10.32 17.43 -4.50
N TYR A 132 9.27 16.72 -4.86
CA TYR A 132 8.30 16.18 -3.90
C TYR A 132 8.99 15.29 -2.87
N ALA A 133 9.83 14.37 -3.33
CA ALA A 133 10.56 13.49 -2.43
C ALA A 133 11.57 14.26 -1.57
N THR A 134 12.38 15.13 -2.17
CA THR A 134 13.53 15.74 -1.50
C THR A 134 13.16 16.97 -0.67
N LYS A 135 12.26 17.83 -1.16
CA LYS A 135 11.91 19.09 -0.50
C LYS A 135 10.70 18.97 0.41
N LEU A 136 9.68 18.22 0.00
CA LEU A 136 8.48 18.08 0.81
C LEU A 136 8.60 16.94 1.83
N LEU A 137 9.22 15.83 1.44
CA LEU A 137 9.34 14.64 2.30
C LEU A 137 10.72 14.48 2.95
N GLY A 138 11.69 15.37 2.65
CA GLY A 138 13.04 15.31 3.24
C GLY A 138 13.82 14.04 2.88
N ARG A 139 13.48 13.38 1.77
CA ARG A 139 14.15 12.16 1.33
C ARG A 139 15.50 12.48 0.67
N PRO A 140 16.45 11.54 0.67
CA PRO A 140 17.71 11.68 -0.05
C PRO A 140 17.49 11.96 -1.54
N GLN A 141 18.48 12.60 -2.18
CA GLN A 141 18.53 12.74 -3.63
C GLN A 141 18.56 11.36 -4.30
N GLY A 142 17.86 11.21 -5.42
CA GLY A 142 17.79 9.97 -6.17
C GLY A 142 16.87 10.07 -7.37
N ASP A 143 16.80 9.01 -8.15
CA ASP A 143 15.87 8.89 -9.30
C ASP A 143 14.48 8.46 -8.79
N TRP A 144 13.79 9.42 -8.17
CA TRP A 144 12.44 9.23 -7.66
C TRP A 144 11.44 9.17 -8.81
N LYS A 145 10.56 8.17 -8.76
CA LYS A 145 9.47 7.97 -9.70
C LYS A 145 8.13 7.94 -8.96
N MET A 146 7.11 8.50 -9.56
CA MET A 146 5.73 8.30 -9.14
C MET A 146 5.32 6.86 -9.48
N THR A 147 4.66 6.18 -8.55
CA THR A 147 4.20 4.80 -8.73
C THR A 147 2.70 4.64 -8.52
N GLY A 148 2.01 5.69 -8.11
CA GLY A 148 0.57 5.71 -7.93
C GLY A 148 0.08 7.07 -7.51
N VAL A 149 -1.19 7.33 -7.76
CA VAL A 149 -1.94 8.48 -7.28
C VAL A 149 -3.35 8.05 -6.87
N ASP A 150 -3.83 8.60 -5.77
CA ASP A 150 -5.19 8.42 -5.29
C ASP A 150 -5.69 9.73 -4.65
N PRO A 151 -6.95 9.81 -4.21
CA PRO A 151 -7.50 11.05 -3.66
C PRO A 151 -6.78 11.58 -2.41
N GLU A 152 -6.02 10.74 -1.73
CA GLU A 152 -5.31 11.12 -0.50
C GLU A 152 -3.85 11.51 -0.76
N GLY A 153 -3.26 11.18 -1.93
CA GLY A 153 -1.85 11.50 -2.17
C GLY A 153 -1.21 10.78 -3.34
N ILE A 154 0.12 10.87 -3.40
CA ILE A 154 0.94 10.21 -4.40
C ILE A 154 1.96 9.27 -3.77
N ASP A 155 2.16 8.12 -4.39
CA ASP A 155 3.19 7.17 -4.02
C ASP A 155 4.46 7.39 -4.85
N LEU A 156 5.59 7.39 -4.18
CA LEU A 156 6.92 7.61 -4.77
C LEU A 156 7.85 6.43 -4.47
N ARG A 157 8.76 6.16 -5.39
CA ARG A 157 9.78 5.12 -5.24
C ARG A 157 11.14 5.57 -5.81
N CYS A 158 12.22 5.18 -5.12
CA CYS A 158 13.59 5.30 -5.60
C CYS A 158 14.36 4.03 -5.22
N GLY A 159 14.70 3.19 -6.19
CA GLY A 159 15.32 1.90 -5.90
C GLY A 159 14.49 1.04 -4.95
N GLY A 160 15.03 0.71 -3.78
CA GLY A 160 14.35 -0.04 -2.71
C GLY A 160 13.51 0.82 -1.77
N GLU A 161 13.67 2.15 -1.80
CA GLU A 161 12.95 3.07 -0.92
C GLU A 161 11.60 3.46 -1.49
N THR A 162 10.65 3.66 -0.61
CA THR A 162 9.31 4.14 -0.94
C THR A 162 8.95 5.32 -0.05
N ALA A 163 8.12 6.22 -0.57
CA ALA A 163 7.59 7.35 0.16
C ALA A 163 6.16 7.64 -0.29
N ARG A 164 5.41 8.33 0.55
CA ARG A 164 4.09 8.84 0.21
C ARG A 164 4.02 10.31 0.56
N LEU A 165 3.51 11.11 -0.36
CA LEU A 165 3.17 12.50 -0.15
C LEU A 165 1.65 12.60 -0.06
N ASP A 166 1.15 12.90 1.12
CA ASP A 166 -0.28 13.10 1.35
C ASP A 166 -0.70 14.47 0.83
N PHE A 167 -1.89 14.56 0.23
CA PHE A 167 -2.50 15.83 -0.15
C PHE A 167 -3.05 16.52 1.10
N GLU A 168 -2.96 17.85 1.11
CA GLU A 168 -3.62 18.63 2.16
C GLU A 168 -5.14 18.45 2.05
N LYS A 169 -5.77 18.09 3.16
CA LYS A 169 -7.24 18.02 3.20
C LYS A 169 -7.78 19.45 3.07
N THR A 170 -8.50 19.71 2.00
CA THR A 170 -9.26 20.96 1.81
C THR A 170 -10.59 20.91 2.55
#